data_9d85b9ce86c1e63ae2db5f6ef98b79a1
#
_entry.id   9d85b9ce86c1e63ae2db5f6ef98b79a1
#
_cell.length_a   1.000
_cell.length_b   1.000
_cell.length_c   1.000
_cell.angle_alpha   90.00
_cell.angle_beta   90.00
_cell.angle_gamma   90.00
#
_symmetry.space_group_name_H-M   'P 1'
#
loop_
_entity.id
_entity.type
_entity.pdbx_description
1 polymer ?
#
loop_
_entity_poly.entity_id
_entity_poly.type
_entity_poly.pdbx_seq_one_letter_code
_entity_poly.pdbx_strand_id
1 'polypeptide(L)'
;HVMNLTPAPMQEIRTGNKTIELRLNDEKRKQISVGDTIKFINTEDSNDTLRVKVVDLFLFSSFAELYDNLPLLNCGYNENNINTASPEDMEMYYSREKQNKYGVVGIEISLL
;
A
#
# COMPACT_ATOMS: atom_id res chain seq x y z
N HIS A 1 0.67 11.28 9.28
CA HIS A 1 1.28 10.98 7.97
C HIS A 1 0.31 11.32 6.84
N VAL A 2 0.84 11.82 5.73
CA VAL A 2 0.06 12.19 4.56
C VAL A 2 0.61 11.43 3.36
N MET A 3 -0.28 10.81 2.57
CA MET A 3 0.08 10.10 1.35
C MET A 3 -0.91 10.39 0.25
N ASN A 4 -0.43 10.37 -0.99
CA ASN A 4 -1.29 10.54 -2.15
C ASN A 4 -1.72 9.17 -2.69
N LEU A 5 -2.97 9.09 -3.14
CA LEU A 5 -3.52 7.92 -3.82
C LEU A 5 -4.30 8.36 -5.05
N THR A 6 -4.24 7.55 -6.09
CA THR A 6 -5.13 7.70 -7.24
C THR A 6 -6.56 7.27 -6.85
N PRO A 7 -7.59 7.69 -7.62
CA PRO A 7 -8.99 7.42 -7.24
C PRO A 7 -9.35 5.96 -7.03
N ALA A 8 -8.84 5.06 -7.88
CA ALA A 8 -9.21 3.64 -7.82
C ALA A 8 -8.77 2.96 -6.51
N PRO A 9 -7.49 3.01 -6.09
CA PRO A 9 -7.08 2.47 -4.80
C PRO A 9 -7.81 3.12 -3.63
N MET A 10 -8.08 4.40 -3.71
CA MET A 10 -8.78 5.12 -2.64
C MET A 10 -10.21 4.59 -2.46
N GLN A 11 -10.91 4.31 -3.57
CA GLN A 11 -12.24 3.72 -3.54
C GLN A 11 -12.21 2.30 -2.97
N GLU A 12 -11.20 1.50 -3.34
CA GLU A 12 -11.03 0.14 -2.82
C GLU A 12 -10.80 0.14 -1.29
N ILE A 13 -10.08 1.10 -0.77
CA ILE A 13 -9.91 1.27 0.68
C ILE A 13 -11.23 1.68 1.32
N ARG A 14 -11.92 2.65 0.73
CA ARG A 14 -13.19 3.18 1.26
C ARG A 14 -14.27 2.11 1.35
N THR A 15 -14.32 1.19 0.41
CA THR A 15 -15.29 0.10 0.39
C THR A 15 -14.87 -1.12 1.21
N GLY A 16 -13.65 -1.13 1.74
CA GLY A 16 -13.14 -2.23 2.55
C GLY A 16 -12.52 -3.38 1.75
N ASN A 17 -12.46 -3.28 0.43
CA ASN A 17 -11.85 -4.32 -0.41
C ASN A 17 -10.34 -4.34 -0.32
N LYS A 18 -9.72 -3.18 -0.07
CA LYS A 18 -8.28 -3.06 0.13
C LYS A 18 -8.00 -2.67 1.57
N THR A 19 -7.28 -3.53 2.30
CA THR A 19 -6.93 -3.31 3.70
C THR A 19 -5.43 -3.23 3.94
N ILE A 20 -4.61 -3.45 2.89
CA ILE A 20 -3.15 -3.37 2.98
C ILE A 20 -2.65 -2.49 1.83
N GLU A 21 -2.00 -1.38 2.18
CA GLU A 21 -1.35 -0.49 1.22
C GLU A 21 0.11 -0.89 1.05
N LEU A 22 0.59 -0.93 -0.20
CA LEU A 22 1.95 -1.35 -0.52
C LEU A 22 2.80 -0.15 -0.91
N ARG A 23 3.94 0.02 -0.23
CA ARG A 23 4.87 1.13 -0.45
C ARG A 23 6.32 0.68 -0.34
N LEU A 24 7.25 1.49 -0.88
CA LEU A 24 8.64 1.39 -0.48
C LEU A 24 8.77 1.74 1.00
N ASN A 25 9.66 1.07 1.70
CA ASN A 25 9.98 1.40 3.08
C ASN A 25 11.08 2.46 3.13
N ASP A 26 10.84 3.59 2.43
CA ASP A 26 11.76 4.72 2.37
C ASP A 26 11.76 5.51 3.68
N GLU A 27 12.55 6.58 3.75
CA GLU A 27 12.71 7.36 4.97
C GLU A 27 11.39 7.89 5.53
N LYS A 28 10.46 8.27 4.63
CA LYS A 28 9.15 8.77 5.04
C LYS A 28 8.31 7.65 5.66
N ARG A 29 8.30 6.45 5.06
CA ARG A 29 7.49 5.32 5.53
C ARG A 29 8.08 4.66 6.77
N LYS A 30 9.40 4.72 6.95
CA LYS A 30 10.05 4.22 8.17
C LYS A 30 9.60 4.94 9.45
N GLN A 31 9.02 6.12 9.31
CA GLN A 31 8.51 6.88 10.44
C GLN A 31 7.12 6.44 10.91
N ILE A 32 6.47 5.55 10.15
CA ILE A 32 5.14 5.07 10.48
C ILE A 32 5.21 4.00 11.57
N SER A 33 4.36 4.14 12.58
CA SER A 33 4.22 3.17 13.66
C SER A 33 2.78 2.67 13.74
N VAL A 34 2.61 1.45 14.27
CA VAL A 34 1.28 0.91 14.57
C VAL A 34 0.55 1.88 15.51
N GLY A 35 -0.72 2.16 15.19
CA GLY A 35 -1.53 3.13 15.93
C GLY A 35 -1.54 4.52 15.33
N ASP A 36 -0.63 4.82 14.40
CA ASP A 36 -0.59 6.11 13.71
C ASP A 36 -1.80 6.27 12.77
N THR A 37 -2.09 7.52 12.45
CA THR A 37 -3.11 7.89 11.45
C THR A 37 -2.43 8.27 10.15
N ILE A 38 -2.99 7.80 9.03
CA ILE A 38 -2.59 8.22 7.70
C ILE A 38 -3.77 8.95 7.06
N LYS A 39 -3.49 10.13 6.49
CA LYS A 39 -4.43 10.86 5.65
C LYS A 39 -4.07 10.63 4.19
N PHE A 40 -4.94 9.96 3.45
CA PHE A 40 -4.81 9.83 2.01
C PHE A 40 -5.49 10.99 1.32
N ILE A 41 -4.84 11.51 0.29
CA ILE A 41 -5.36 12.60 -0.54
C ILE A 41 -5.45 12.09 -1.98
N ASN A 42 -6.64 12.24 -2.58
CA ASN A 42 -6.87 11.88 -3.97
C ASN A 42 -6.03 12.76 -4.90
N THR A 43 -5.24 12.15 -5.77
CA THR A 43 -4.36 12.89 -6.70
C THR A 43 -5.13 13.72 -7.73
N GLU A 44 -6.41 13.41 -7.98
CA GLU A 44 -7.25 14.12 -8.93
C GLU A 44 -8.21 15.12 -8.27
N ASP A 45 -8.36 15.06 -6.94
CA ASP A 45 -9.21 15.97 -6.18
C ASP A 45 -8.67 16.10 -4.75
N SER A 46 -7.96 17.19 -4.48
CA SER A 46 -7.33 17.42 -3.17
C SER A 46 -8.34 17.61 -2.02
N ASN A 47 -9.62 17.82 -2.34
CA ASN A 47 -10.69 17.91 -1.34
C ASN A 47 -11.22 16.52 -0.95
N ASP A 48 -10.93 15.50 -1.75
CA ASP A 48 -11.30 14.12 -1.45
C ASP A 48 -10.17 13.47 -0.64
N THR A 49 -10.42 13.26 0.65
CA THR A 49 -9.46 12.71 1.59
C THR A 49 -10.06 11.56 2.37
N LEU A 50 -9.19 10.70 2.90
CA LEU A 50 -9.58 9.53 3.66
C LEU A 50 -8.59 9.31 4.80
N ARG A 51 -9.07 9.14 6.02
CA ARG A 51 -8.21 8.86 7.18
C ARG A 51 -8.34 7.41 7.60
N VAL A 52 -7.20 6.80 7.87
CA VAL A 52 -7.11 5.42 8.32
C VAL A 52 -6.17 5.31 9.50
N LYS A 53 -6.35 4.26 10.29
CA LYS A 53 -5.43 3.90 11.37
C LYS A 53 -4.52 2.78 10.90
N VAL A 54 -3.25 2.85 11.25
CA VAL A 54 -2.27 1.79 11.00
C VAL A 54 -2.49 0.68 12.03
N VAL A 55 -2.85 -0.51 11.53
CA VAL A 55 -3.13 -1.68 12.37
C VAL A 55 -1.89 -2.53 12.52
N ASP A 56 -1.12 -2.73 11.44
CA ASP A 56 0.09 -3.52 11.45
C ASP A 56 1.01 -3.10 10.30
N LEU A 57 2.28 -3.50 10.39
CA LEU A 57 3.30 -3.21 9.40
C LEU A 57 4.06 -4.50 9.08
N PHE A 58 4.13 -4.83 7.79
CA PHE A 58 4.81 -6.02 7.30
C PHE A 58 5.99 -5.62 6.42
N LEU A 59 7.22 -5.87 6.89
CA LEU A 59 8.44 -5.45 6.21
C LEU A 59 9.05 -6.61 5.43
N PHE A 60 9.42 -6.35 4.18
CA PHE A 60 10.06 -7.32 3.30
C PHE A 60 11.22 -6.67 2.56
N SER A 61 12.14 -7.51 2.04
CA SER A 61 13.28 -7.03 1.27
C SER A 61 12.91 -6.61 -0.15
N SER A 62 11.79 -7.13 -0.67
CA SER A 62 11.34 -6.89 -2.05
C SER A 62 9.85 -7.14 -2.18
N PHE A 63 9.25 -6.66 -3.26
CA PHE A 63 7.86 -7.01 -3.56
C PHE A 63 7.70 -8.49 -3.92
N ALA A 64 8.73 -9.14 -4.46
CA ALA A 64 8.67 -10.58 -4.68
C ALA A 64 8.42 -11.34 -3.38
N GLU A 65 9.17 -11.01 -2.33
CA GLU A 65 8.98 -11.61 -1.01
C GLU A 65 7.62 -11.25 -0.41
N LEU A 66 7.20 -9.98 -0.53
CA LEU A 66 5.91 -9.53 -0.04
C LEU A 66 4.77 -10.30 -0.71
N TYR A 67 4.82 -10.48 -2.02
CA TYR A 67 3.78 -11.18 -2.78
C TYR A 67 3.66 -12.66 -2.40
N ASP A 68 4.75 -13.27 -1.94
CA ASP A 68 4.73 -14.66 -1.47
C ASP A 68 4.13 -14.81 -0.07
N ASN A 69 4.03 -13.72 0.68
CA ASN A 69 3.68 -13.78 2.11
C ASN A 69 2.37 -13.08 2.49
N LEU A 70 1.90 -12.10 1.72
CA LEU A 70 0.69 -11.35 2.04
C LEU A 70 -0.50 -11.78 1.19
N PRO A 71 -1.73 -11.67 1.74
CA PRO A 71 -2.95 -11.98 0.98
C PRO A 71 -3.21 -10.88 -0.05
N LEU A 72 -2.91 -11.15 -1.31
CA LEU A 72 -2.96 -10.15 -2.39
C LEU A 72 -4.37 -9.62 -2.65
N LEU A 73 -5.41 -10.40 -2.34
CA LEU A 73 -6.79 -9.91 -2.44
C LEU A 73 -7.05 -8.74 -1.48
N ASN A 74 -6.29 -8.62 -0.40
CA ASN A 74 -6.38 -7.50 0.53
C ASN A 74 -5.47 -6.33 0.13
N CYS A 75 -4.58 -6.55 -0.84
CA CYS A 75 -3.59 -5.57 -1.29
C CYS A 75 -4.02 -4.78 -2.54
N GLY A 76 -5.26 -4.97 -2.99
CA GLY A 76 -5.78 -4.27 -4.17
C GLY A 76 -6.06 -5.15 -5.38
N TYR A 77 -5.71 -6.43 -5.32
CA TYR A 77 -6.11 -7.39 -6.35
C TYR A 77 -7.52 -7.90 -6.09
N ASN A 78 -8.18 -8.39 -7.13
CA ASN A 78 -9.52 -8.98 -7.06
C ASN A 78 -9.58 -10.30 -7.81
N GLU A 79 -10.75 -10.94 -7.85
CA GLU A 79 -10.93 -12.23 -8.49
C GLU A 79 -10.62 -12.20 -10.00
N ASN A 80 -10.76 -11.03 -10.64
CA ASN A 80 -10.52 -10.89 -12.07
C ASN A 80 -9.04 -10.81 -12.43
N ASN A 81 -8.18 -10.35 -11.52
CA ASN A 81 -6.75 -10.13 -11.80
C ASN A 81 -5.79 -10.88 -10.88
N ILE A 82 -6.30 -11.61 -9.88
CA ILE A 82 -5.43 -12.33 -8.94
C ILE A 82 -4.56 -13.39 -9.65
N ASN A 83 -5.07 -14.02 -10.70
CA ASN A 83 -4.35 -15.08 -11.40
C ASN A 83 -3.17 -14.57 -12.23
N THR A 84 -3.16 -13.28 -12.54
CA THR A 84 -2.07 -12.63 -13.28
C THR A 84 -1.25 -11.69 -12.40
N ALA A 85 -1.52 -11.67 -11.10
CA ALA A 85 -0.78 -10.83 -10.15
C ALA A 85 0.69 -11.23 -10.14
N SER A 86 1.57 -10.24 -10.23
CA SER A 86 3.01 -10.41 -10.24
C SER A 86 3.68 -9.27 -9.51
N PRO A 87 4.80 -9.53 -8.79
CA PRO A 87 5.59 -8.46 -8.18
C PRO A 87 6.04 -7.42 -9.20
N GLU A 88 6.17 -7.81 -10.47
CA GLU A 88 6.53 -6.90 -11.58
C GLU A 88 5.48 -5.80 -11.77
N ASP A 89 4.23 -6.01 -11.34
CA ASP A 89 3.19 -4.98 -11.38
C ASP A 89 3.60 -3.72 -10.59
N MET A 90 4.45 -3.88 -9.59
CA MET A 90 4.94 -2.77 -8.77
C MET A 90 6.13 -2.04 -9.39
N GLU A 91 6.77 -2.60 -10.42
CA GLU A 91 7.94 -2.00 -11.06
C GLU A 91 7.61 -0.72 -11.81
N MET A 92 6.36 -0.53 -12.23
CA MET A 92 5.92 0.73 -12.85
C MET A 92 5.90 1.89 -11.85
N TYR A 93 5.87 1.59 -10.55
CA TYR A 93 5.90 2.60 -9.48
C TYR A 93 7.27 2.70 -8.82
N TYR A 94 7.95 1.57 -8.64
CA TYR A 94 9.19 1.48 -7.87
C TYR A 94 10.21 0.59 -8.58
N SER A 95 11.38 1.13 -8.90
CA SER A 95 12.45 0.37 -9.54
C SER A 95 12.99 -0.73 -8.61
N ARG A 96 13.59 -1.77 -9.19
CA ARG A 96 14.24 -2.81 -8.41
C ARG A 96 15.39 -2.26 -7.57
N GLU A 97 16.10 -1.27 -8.09
CA GLU A 97 17.18 -0.59 -7.37
C GLU A 97 16.67 0.04 -6.07
N LYS A 98 15.55 0.76 -6.14
CA LYS A 98 14.93 1.37 -4.95
C LYS A 98 14.39 0.33 -3.98
N GLN A 99 13.82 -0.76 -4.48
CA GLN A 99 13.37 -1.88 -3.63
C GLN A 99 14.55 -2.47 -2.87
N ASN A 100 15.69 -2.70 -3.56
CA ASN A 100 16.88 -3.24 -2.93
C ASN A 100 17.48 -2.30 -1.89
N LYS A 101 17.38 -0.99 -2.13
CA LYS A 101 17.94 0.03 -1.24
C LYS A 101 17.11 0.20 0.05
N TYR A 102 15.79 0.24 -0.08
CA TYR A 102 14.90 0.63 1.03
C TYR A 102 14.11 -0.54 1.61
N GLY A 103 13.93 -1.62 0.87
CA GLY A 103 12.94 -2.63 1.16
C GLY A 103 11.53 -2.12 0.87
N VAL A 104 10.55 -2.93 1.21
CA VAL A 104 9.13 -2.61 0.97
C VAL A 104 8.32 -2.86 2.23
N VAL A 105 7.14 -2.25 2.30
CA VAL A 105 6.24 -2.39 3.44
C VAL A 105 4.81 -2.58 2.99
N GLY A 106 4.12 -3.54 3.60
CA GLY A 106 2.68 -3.65 3.57
C GLY A 106 2.13 -2.99 4.82
N ILE A 107 1.29 -1.98 4.65
CA ILE A 107 0.69 -1.23 5.74
C ILE A 107 -0.75 -1.67 5.88
N GLU A 108 -1.05 -2.44 6.92
CA GLU A 108 -2.42 -2.84 7.21
C GLU A 108 -3.15 -1.67 7.87
N ILE A 109 -4.34 -1.36 7.34
CA ILE A 109 -5.08 -0.17 7.72
C ILE A 109 -6.54 -0.49 8.02
N SER A 110 -7.15 0.33 8.87
CA SER A 110 -8.59 0.31 9.11
C SER A 110 -9.14 1.72 8.98
N LEU A 111 -10.38 1.83 8.51
CA LEU A 111 -11.07 3.12 8.40
C LEU A 111 -11.30 3.72 9.79
N LEU A 112 -11.14 5.03 9.89
CA LEU A 112 -11.48 5.78 11.09
C LEU A 112 -12.94 6.22 11.08
#